data_2f5c3825918daf723f606221b2493945
#
_entry.id   2f5c3825918daf723f606221b2493945
#
_cell.length_a   1.000
_cell.length_b   1.000
_cell.length_c   1.000
_cell.angle_alpha   90.00
_cell.angle_beta   90.00
_cell.angle_gamma   90.00
#
_symmetry.space_group_name_H-M   'P 1'
#
loop_
_entity.id
_entity.type
_entity.pdbx_description
1 polymer ?
#
loop_
_entity_poly.entity_id
_entity_poly.type
_entity_poly.pdbx_seq_one_letter_code
_entity_poly.pdbx_strand_id
1 'polypeptide(L)'
;MNTNSIYLTLAEKEKYALFLDITNVKWDELPVKKRISMARQVDYLIDDVNLKQVAALLDRNYGSLYNMYMSMVGDLQAVLGTDTDDARQLFKVPSDAYHFYMVKNSDVYDFVQILLHGGNVSFQSFWEKHKSSKATVLRHLKQVRDLIRAFNVRIAYDPIHLEGDEKAIRIALVTLYWLAAGGHTWVFDDVDQQMAHDAFDCAVKAYQLEEPNLLTREIGTYMIAISYYRVMQGKIIEEDDRMSLIRYLYPDLTNTYLVADFTEDSINLRATLAQLSPAQCRAESAGLYFVMKYGPMPLKSKEQFDITECMVYERYVPEVYHFVRHFLERTPIDIQRYLKISDKVYHELQNALFVVTTNIHVLGNDMTSVASHQLMERLKLLRPNERLRAGVSQTVDYLLSEPEFRLFEPNRDALVKAYYNLMRQLIQQYRPANRVKVALVVEQDYLGYMDVLAALDNIQYVDVSTSDEALRDADLVVTTASITLPDYTNPEAVPFVWLLNANSDHYARLYGIVHELWIQKSHLEKSELN
;
A
#
# COMPACT_ATOMS: atom_id res chain seq x y z
N MET A 1 -9.38 5.93 2.00
CA MET A 1 -10.03 4.70 1.52
C MET A 1 -10.05 4.72 0.00
N ASN A 2 -9.80 3.60 -0.65
CA ASN A 2 -9.52 3.58 -2.08
C ASN A 2 -10.83 3.42 -2.87
N THR A 3 -11.36 4.48 -3.46
CA THR A 3 -12.50 4.44 -4.38
C THR A 3 -12.16 3.73 -5.71
N ASN A 4 -10.90 3.37 -5.91
CA ASN A 4 -10.36 2.81 -7.16
C ASN A 4 -10.28 1.27 -7.14
N SER A 5 -11.32 0.59 -6.64
CA SER A 5 -11.40 -0.87 -6.65
C SER A 5 -11.27 -1.44 -8.06
N ILE A 6 -10.40 -2.44 -8.24
CA ILE A 6 -10.20 -3.14 -9.52
C ILE A 6 -11.36 -4.09 -9.86
N TYR A 7 -12.24 -4.34 -8.92
CA TYR A 7 -13.39 -5.26 -9.02
C TYR A 7 -14.66 -4.57 -9.49
N LEU A 8 -14.78 -3.26 -9.25
CA LEU A 8 -16.01 -2.52 -9.44
C LEU A 8 -16.05 -1.80 -10.79
N THR A 9 -17.21 -1.78 -11.40
CA THR A 9 -17.52 -0.94 -12.56
C THR A 9 -17.48 0.55 -12.18
N LEU A 10 -17.47 1.45 -13.16
CA LEU A 10 -17.47 2.89 -12.89
C LEU A 10 -18.71 3.32 -12.07
N ALA A 11 -19.89 2.81 -12.40
CA ALA A 11 -21.12 3.13 -11.67
C ALA A 11 -21.10 2.65 -10.22
N GLU A 12 -20.53 1.47 -9.96
CA GLU A 12 -20.36 0.94 -8.61
C GLU A 12 -19.31 1.74 -7.82
N LYS A 13 -18.22 2.16 -8.45
CA LYS A 13 -17.23 3.07 -7.84
C LYS A 13 -17.86 4.40 -7.43
N GLU A 14 -18.70 4.99 -8.29
CA GLU A 14 -19.40 6.23 -7.98
C GLU A 14 -20.40 6.04 -6.83
N LYS A 15 -21.08 4.90 -6.79
CA LYS A 15 -21.99 4.55 -5.69
C LYS A 15 -21.25 4.38 -4.36
N TYR A 16 -20.09 3.70 -4.38
CA TYR A 16 -19.24 3.57 -3.19
C TYR A 16 -18.64 4.91 -2.76
N ALA A 17 -18.21 5.74 -3.73
CA ALA A 17 -17.73 7.09 -3.44
C ALA A 17 -18.81 7.93 -2.75
N LEU A 18 -20.07 7.87 -3.21
CA LEU A 18 -21.19 8.56 -2.57
C LEU A 18 -21.37 8.12 -1.11
N PHE A 19 -21.24 6.83 -0.81
CA PHE A 19 -21.30 6.32 0.57
C PHE A 19 -20.21 6.96 1.45
N LEU A 20 -18.98 7.02 0.94
CA LEU A 20 -17.86 7.65 1.65
C LEU A 20 -18.04 9.16 1.79
N ASP A 21 -18.53 9.83 0.75
CA ASP A 21 -18.76 11.27 0.76
C ASP A 21 -19.81 11.66 1.81
N ILE A 22 -20.93 10.94 1.88
CA ILE A 22 -21.98 11.15 2.90
C ILE A 22 -21.36 10.98 4.31
N THR A 23 -20.59 9.92 4.51
CA THR A 23 -19.93 9.65 5.79
C THR A 23 -18.93 10.74 6.16
N ASN A 24 -18.10 11.19 5.19
CA ASN A 24 -17.11 12.23 5.41
C ASN A 24 -17.74 13.59 5.69
N VAL A 25 -18.77 14.00 4.94
CA VAL A 25 -19.50 15.26 5.16
C VAL A 25 -20.02 15.31 6.61
N LYS A 26 -20.66 14.24 7.06
CA LYS A 26 -21.15 14.16 8.45
C LYS A 26 -20.04 14.14 9.48
N TRP A 27 -18.94 13.45 9.20
CA TRP A 27 -17.76 13.45 10.06
C TRP A 27 -17.15 14.85 10.20
N ASP A 28 -17.06 15.60 9.10
CA ASP A 28 -16.46 16.93 9.07
C ASP A 28 -17.32 18.00 9.72
N GLU A 29 -18.62 17.80 9.81
CA GLU A 29 -19.54 18.65 10.58
C GLU A 29 -19.32 18.56 12.10
N LEU A 30 -18.63 17.53 12.60
CA LEU A 30 -18.43 17.30 14.02
C LEU A 30 -17.15 17.97 14.53
N PRO A 31 -17.19 18.64 15.71
CA PRO A 31 -15.98 19.08 16.40
C PRO A 31 -15.00 17.92 16.66
N VAL A 32 -13.68 18.15 16.55
CA VAL A 32 -12.64 17.12 16.72
C VAL A 32 -12.81 16.32 18.02
N LYS A 33 -13.17 17.00 19.13
CA LYS A 33 -13.42 16.33 20.40
C LYS A 33 -14.57 15.31 20.33
N LYS A 34 -15.62 15.59 19.56
CA LYS A 34 -16.71 14.64 19.32
C LYS A 34 -16.25 13.49 18.41
N ARG A 35 -15.47 13.78 17.36
CA ARG A 35 -14.89 12.74 16.49
C ARG A 35 -14.11 11.72 17.30
N ILE A 36 -13.27 12.16 18.26
CA ILE A 36 -12.50 11.26 19.14
C ILE A 36 -13.42 10.40 20.02
N SER A 37 -14.46 11.01 20.63
CA SER A 37 -15.38 10.24 21.48
C SER A 37 -16.17 9.20 20.68
N MET A 38 -16.56 9.53 19.44
CA MET A 38 -17.29 8.63 18.56
C MET A 38 -16.39 7.53 17.96
N ALA A 39 -15.12 7.83 17.69
CA ALA A 39 -14.14 6.80 17.29
C ALA A 39 -13.91 5.74 18.39
N ARG A 40 -14.17 6.08 19.66
CA ARG A 40 -14.09 5.14 20.80
C ARG A 40 -15.38 4.38 21.05
N GLN A 41 -16.50 4.94 20.66
CA GLN A 41 -17.83 4.35 20.78
C GLN A 41 -18.26 4.02 19.35
N VAL A 42 -18.74 2.81 19.11
CA VAL A 42 -19.31 2.41 17.81
C VAL A 42 -20.68 3.08 17.61
N ASP A 43 -20.81 4.36 17.97
CA ASP A 43 -22.06 5.10 17.95
C ASP A 43 -22.22 5.94 16.68
N TYR A 44 -23.45 6.03 16.20
CA TYR A 44 -23.89 6.52 14.89
C TYR A 44 -23.48 7.94 14.60
N LEU A 45 -22.82 8.14 13.45
CA LEU A 45 -22.48 9.44 12.90
C LEU A 45 -23.63 10.09 12.12
N ILE A 46 -24.58 9.29 11.62
CA ILE A 46 -25.55 9.74 10.62
C ILE A 46 -26.95 9.53 11.16
N ASP A 47 -27.59 10.62 11.61
CA ASP A 47 -28.99 10.62 12.04
C ASP A 47 -29.95 10.73 10.85
N ASP A 48 -29.58 11.52 9.84
CA ASP A 48 -30.30 11.73 8.59
C ASP A 48 -29.35 12.08 7.45
N VAL A 49 -29.79 11.93 6.22
CA VAL A 49 -29.04 12.30 5.01
C VAL A 49 -29.78 13.39 4.26
N ASN A 50 -29.25 14.60 4.28
CA ASN A 50 -29.77 15.69 3.46
C ASN A 50 -29.17 15.63 2.04
N LEU A 51 -29.81 14.88 1.16
CA LEU A 51 -29.35 14.69 -0.21
C LEU A 51 -29.23 15.98 -1.02
N LYS A 52 -30.01 17.04 -0.70
CA LYS A 52 -29.90 18.34 -1.38
C LYS A 52 -28.59 19.01 -1.00
N GLN A 53 -28.21 18.95 0.27
CA GLN A 53 -26.92 19.46 0.77
C GLN A 53 -25.76 18.69 0.16
N VAL A 54 -25.82 17.36 0.15
CA VAL A 54 -24.80 16.49 -0.45
C VAL A 54 -24.65 16.80 -1.93
N ALA A 55 -25.76 16.96 -2.67
CA ALA A 55 -25.73 17.30 -4.10
C ALA A 55 -25.06 18.65 -4.35
N ALA A 56 -25.35 19.66 -3.51
CA ALA A 56 -24.74 20.98 -3.61
C ALA A 56 -23.23 20.96 -3.27
N LEU A 57 -22.81 20.21 -2.24
CA LEU A 57 -21.39 20.08 -1.85
C LEU A 57 -20.55 19.35 -2.89
N LEU A 58 -21.14 18.35 -3.56
CA LEU A 58 -20.45 17.53 -4.56
C LEU A 58 -20.61 18.10 -5.99
N ASP A 59 -21.30 19.22 -6.18
CA ASP A 59 -21.65 19.79 -7.49
C ASP A 59 -22.28 18.75 -8.45
N ARG A 60 -23.26 17.96 -7.91
CA ARG A 60 -23.95 16.89 -8.66
C ARG A 60 -25.44 17.17 -8.82
N ASN A 61 -26.01 16.64 -9.92
CA ASN A 61 -27.45 16.71 -10.16
C ASN A 61 -28.21 15.88 -9.11
N TYR A 62 -29.19 16.50 -8.44
CA TYR A 62 -29.98 15.88 -7.38
C TYR A 62 -30.69 14.59 -7.83
N GLY A 63 -31.30 14.57 -9.02
CA GLY A 63 -32.05 13.39 -9.50
C GLY A 63 -31.16 12.17 -9.71
N SER A 64 -29.97 12.39 -10.30
CA SER A 64 -28.97 11.33 -10.48
C SER A 64 -28.46 10.81 -9.15
N LEU A 65 -28.15 11.73 -8.21
CA LEU A 65 -27.67 11.41 -6.87
C LEU A 65 -28.72 10.67 -6.06
N TYR A 66 -30.02 11.05 -6.17
CA TYR A 66 -31.13 10.36 -5.51
C TYR A 66 -31.25 8.90 -5.97
N ASN A 67 -31.20 8.65 -7.28
CA ASN A 67 -31.27 7.28 -7.81
C ASN A 67 -30.08 6.42 -7.34
N MET A 68 -28.90 6.99 -7.30
CA MET A 68 -27.69 6.32 -6.80
C MET A 68 -27.81 6.03 -5.30
N TYR A 69 -28.32 6.97 -4.50
CA TYR A 69 -28.59 6.81 -3.08
C TYR A 69 -29.60 5.67 -2.83
N MET A 70 -30.71 5.62 -3.56
CA MET A 70 -31.71 4.56 -3.41
C MET A 70 -31.13 3.17 -3.76
N SER A 71 -30.29 3.10 -4.79
CA SER A 71 -29.57 1.86 -5.11
C SER A 71 -28.59 1.45 -3.99
N MET A 72 -27.89 2.42 -3.39
CA MET A 72 -27.00 2.20 -2.25
C MET A 72 -27.78 1.73 -1.00
N VAL A 73 -28.93 2.33 -0.72
CA VAL A 73 -29.81 1.90 0.39
C VAL A 73 -30.20 0.43 0.23
N GLY A 74 -30.60 0.01 -0.98
CA GLY A 74 -30.90 -1.40 -1.24
C GLY A 74 -29.73 -2.35 -0.98
N ASP A 75 -28.51 -1.94 -1.35
CA ASP A 75 -27.30 -2.72 -1.03
C ASP A 75 -27.07 -2.81 0.47
N LEU A 76 -27.19 -1.67 1.20
CA LEU A 76 -26.98 -1.62 2.65
C LEU A 76 -28.03 -2.44 3.41
N GLN A 77 -29.30 -2.42 2.96
CA GLN A 77 -30.36 -3.28 3.46
C GLN A 77 -30.01 -4.78 3.29
N ALA A 78 -29.48 -5.14 2.12
CA ALA A 78 -29.04 -6.51 1.86
C ALA A 78 -27.85 -6.93 2.76
N VAL A 79 -26.90 -6.02 3.02
CA VAL A 79 -25.79 -6.28 3.95
C VAL A 79 -26.29 -6.50 5.38
N LEU A 80 -27.29 -5.71 5.81
CA LEU A 80 -27.86 -5.78 7.16
C LEU A 80 -28.89 -6.91 7.31
N GLY A 81 -29.40 -7.47 6.21
CA GLY A 81 -30.48 -8.45 6.23
C GLY A 81 -31.82 -7.87 6.74
N THR A 82 -32.08 -6.58 6.48
CA THR A 82 -33.27 -5.86 6.96
C THR A 82 -33.77 -4.87 5.91
N ASP A 83 -35.08 -4.57 5.92
CA ASP A 83 -35.74 -3.60 5.01
C ASP A 83 -35.83 -2.19 5.64
N THR A 84 -34.88 -1.84 6.53
CA THR A 84 -34.91 -0.54 7.22
C THR A 84 -34.54 0.62 6.29
N ASP A 85 -35.27 1.74 6.39
CA ASP A 85 -34.92 3.01 5.75
C ASP A 85 -34.25 4.00 6.73
N ASP A 86 -34.04 3.61 7.99
CA ASP A 86 -33.41 4.45 9.00
C ASP A 86 -31.92 4.63 8.70
N ALA A 87 -31.51 5.84 8.32
CA ALA A 87 -30.13 6.19 8.03
C ALA A 87 -29.17 5.78 9.16
N ARG A 88 -29.62 5.89 10.42
CA ARG A 88 -28.83 5.48 11.60
C ARG A 88 -28.48 4.00 11.59
N GLN A 89 -29.32 3.17 11.03
CA GLN A 89 -29.07 1.73 10.89
C GLN A 89 -28.25 1.42 9.63
N LEU A 90 -28.62 2.01 8.50
CA LEU A 90 -27.95 1.80 7.22
C LEU A 90 -26.47 2.17 7.26
N PHE A 91 -26.15 3.34 7.79
CA PHE A 91 -24.75 3.81 7.87
C PHE A 91 -23.98 3.26 9.08
N LYS A 92 -24.51 2.25 9.79
CA LYS A 92 -23.73 1.37 10.68
C LYS A 92 -22.84 0.42 9.90
N VAL A 93 -23.18 0.10 8.67
CA VAL A 93 -22.37 -0.79 7.84
C VAL A 93 -20.97 -0.19 7.70
N PRO A 94 -19.92 -0.89 8.13
CA PRO A 94 -18.55 -0.44 7.89
C PRO A 94 -18.27 -0.30 6.40
N SER A 95 -17.45 0.66 6.01
CA SER A 95 -17.13 0.94 4.61
C SER A 95 -16.49 -0.23 3.89
N ASP A 96 -15.66 -1.00 4.58
CA ASP A 96 -15.01 -2.22 4.07
C ASP A 96 -15.99 -3.38 3.91
N ALA A 97 -16.98 -3.53 4.82
CA ALA A 97 -18.07 -4.50 4.68
C ALA A 97 -18.93 -4.19 3.45
N TYR A 98 -19.29 -2.91 3.23
CA TYR A 98 -20.03 -2.51 2.05
C TYR A 98 -19.21 -2.70 0.77
N HIS A 99 -17.92 -2.31 0.78
CA HIS A 99 -17.03 -2.56 -0.34
C HIS A 99 -16.97 -4.06 -0.68
N PHE A 100 -16.75 -4.91 0.31
CA PHE A 100 -16.68 -6.36 0.09
C PHE A 100 -17.99 -6.94 -0.43
N TYR A 101 -19.15 -6.47 0.07
CA TYR A 101 -20.45 -6.87 -0.48
C TYR A 101 -20.54 -6.59 -1.99
N MET A 102 -20.15 -5.39 -2.42
CA MET A 102 -20.16 -5.04 -3.84
C MET A 102 -19.18 -5.89 -4.65
N VAL A 103 -17.97 -6.11 -4.11
CA VAL A 103 -16.94 -6.95 -4.74
C VAL A 103 -17.44 -8.38 -4.89
N LYS A 104 -18.00 -8.99 -3.82
CA LYS A 104 -18.48 -10.37 -3.81
C LYS A 104 -19.57 -10.63 -4.85
N ASN A 105 -20.36 -9.61 -5.18
CA ASN A 105 -21.43 -9.68 -6.18
C ASN A 105 -20.97 -9.35 -7.61
N SER A 106 -19.65 -9.09 -7.84
CA SER A 106 -19.13 -8.75 -9.16
C SER A 106 -18.72 -9.99 -9.97
N ASP A 107 -18.89 -9.92 -11.29
CA ASP A 107 -18.37 -10.93 -12.23
C ASP A 107 -16.84 -11.05 -12.17
N VAL A 108 -16.17 -9.98 -11.81
CA VAL A 108 -14.70 -9.93 -11.65
C VAL A 108 -14.25 -10.78 -10.47
N TYR A 109 -14.97 -10.76 -9.36
CA TYR A 109 -14.63 -11.58 -8.19
C TYR A 109 -14.88 -13.07 -8.48
N ASP A 110 -15.98 -13.42 -9.13
CA ASP A 110 -16.26 -14.79 -9.58
C ASP A 110 -15.13 -15.31 -10.50
N PHE A 111 -14.59 -14.45 -11.35
CA PHE A 111 -13.46 -14.81 -12.20
C PHE A 111 -12.19 -15.08 -11.37
N VAL A 112 -11.90 -14.26 -10.37
CA VAL A 112 -10.75 -14.44 -9.46
C VAL A 112 -10.91 -15.73 -8.64
N GLN A 113 -12.12 -16.09 -8.23
CA GLN A 113 -12.39 -17.37 -7.58
C GLN A 113 -11.99 -18.56 -8.47
N ILE A 114 -12.32 -18.51 -9.77
CA ILE A 114 -11.90 -19.56 -10.72
C ILE A 114 -10.36 -19.63 -10.83
N LEU A 115 -9.66 -18.49 -10.80
CA LEU A 115 -8.20 -18.48 -10.85
C LEU A 115 -7.55 -19.14 -9.63
N LEU A 116 -8.18 -19.08 -8.45
CA LEU A 116 -7.70 -19.75 -7.24
C LEU A 116 -8.09 -21.22 -7.19
N HIS A 117 -9.39 -21.52 -7.36
CA HIS A 117 -9.90 -22.89 -7.20
C HIS A 117 -9.54 -23.80 -8.38
N GLY A 118 -9.21 -23.22 -9.53
CA GLY A 118 -8.94 -23.97 -10.74
C GLY A 118 -10.23 -24.58 -11.33
N GLY A 119 -10.05 -25.67 -12.05
CA GLY A 119 -11.16 -26.39 -12.68
C GLY A 119 -11.14 -26.27 -14.20
N ASN A 120 -12.01 -27.04 -14.87
CA ASN A 120 -12.10 -27.07 -16.33
C ASN A 120 -13.17 -26.08 -16.84
N VAL A 121 -13.06 -24.80 -16.44
CA VAL A 121 -13.99 -23.74 -16.82
C VAL A 121 -13.44 -23.01 -18.04
N SER A 122 -14.20 -23.05 -19.17
CA SER A 122 -13.86 -22.24 -20.34
C SER A 122 -14.32 -20.79 -20.17
N PHE A 123 -13.64 -19.86 -20.83
CA PHE A 123 -14.05 -18.46 -20.82
C PHE A 123 -15.44 -18.26 -21.44
N GLN A 124 -15.82 -19.13 -22.39
CA GLN A 124 -17.15 -19.11 -22.99
C GLN A 124 -18.22 -19.42 -21.95
N SER A 125 -18.07 -20.50 -21.19
CA SER A 125 -19.03 -20.87 -20.14
C SER A 125 -19.12 -19.81 -19.04
N PHE A 126 -18.03 -19.12 -18.76
CA PHE A 126 -18.00 -18.03 -17.78
C PHE A 126 -18.86 -16.84 -18.20
N TRP A 127 -18.65 -16.26 -19.39
CA TRP A 127 -19.44 -15.08 -19.80
C TRP A 127 -20.91 -15.43 -20.10
N GLU A 128 -21.21 -16.65 -20.53
CA GLU A 128 -22.58 -17.16 -20.68
C GLU A 128 -23.30 -17.25 -19.33
N LYS A 129 -22.64 -17.78 -18.27
CA LYS A 129 -23.17 -17.81 -16.89
C LYS A 129 -23.58 -16.42 -16.41
N HIS A 130 -22.77 -15.40 -16.73
CA HIS A 130 -23.04 -14.00 -16.33
C HIS A 130 -23.98 -13.26 -17.30
N LYS A 131 -24.56 -13.94 -18.29
CA LYS A 131 -25.49 -13.35 -19.30
C LYS A 131 -24.92 -12.09 -19.95
N SER A 132 -23.61 -12.04 -20.12
CA SER A 132 -22.84 -10.91 -20.65
C SER A 132 -22.21 -11.24 -21.99
N SER A 133 -21.80 -10.24 -22.77
CA SER A 133 -20.99 -10.47 -23.96
C SER A 133 -19.51 -10.67 -23.58
N LYS A 134 -18.78 -11.44 -24.40
CA LYS A 134 -17.32 -11.58 -24.27
C LYS A 134 -16.59 -10.23 -24.13
N ALA A 135 -17.01 -9.23 -24.93
CA ALA A 135 -16.40 -7.89 -24.92
C ALA A 135 -16.66 -7.15 -23.59
N THR A 136 -17.87 -7.28 -23.03
CA THR A 136 -18.22 -6.67 -21.75
C THR A 136 -17.39 -7.27 -20.62
N VAL A 137 -17.32 -8.60 -20.52
CA VAL A 137 -16.53 -9.27 -19.49
C VAL A 137 -15.04 -8.92 -19.62
N LEU A 138 -14.45 -8.91 -20.82
CA LEU A 138 -13.07 -8.49 -21.03
C LEU A 138 -12.80 -7.04 -20.62
N ARG A 139 -13.78 -6.16 -20.74
CA ARG A 139 -13.68 -4.77 -20.28
C ARG A 139 -13.69 -4.70 -18.74
N HIS A 140 -14.56 -5.44 -18.07
CA HIS A 140 -14.60 -5.53 -16.60
C HIS A 140 -13.30 -6.11 -16.05
N LEU A 141 -12.79 -7.19 -16.65
CA LEU A 141 -11.54 -7.84 -16.24
C LEU A 141 -10.27 -7.03 -16.57
N LYS A 142 -10.37 -5.87 -17.25
CA LYS A 142 -9.18 -5.14 -17.72
C LYS A 142 -8.20 -4.83 -16.59
N GLN A 143 -8.67 -4.28 -15.47
CA GLN A 143 -7.81 -3.87 -14.35
C GLN A 143 -7.14 -5.07 -13.68
N VAL A 144 -7.86 -6.17 -13.48
CA VAL A 144 -7.31 -7.43 -12.95
C VAL A 144 -6.26 -8.01 -13.89
N ARG A 145 -6.50 -8.04 -15.20
CA ARG A 145 -5.52 -8.51 -16.19
C ARG A 145 -4.26 -7.66 -16.21
N ASP A 146 -4.42 -6.33 -16.13
CA ASP A 146 -3.29 -5.40 -16.13
C ASP A 146 -2.45 -5.58 -14.84
N LEU A 147 -3.10 -5.81 -13.69
CA LEU A 147 -2.44 -6.13 -12.43
C LEU A 147 -1.69 -7.47 -12.50
N ILE A 148 -2.33 -8.53 -12.98
CA ILE A 148 -1.71 -9.87 -13.12
C ILE A 148 -0.48 -9.79 -14.04
N ARG A 149 -0.58 -9.06 -15.15
CA ARG A 149 0.57 -8.86 -16.06
C ARG A 149 1.73 -8.12 -15.40
N ALA A 150 1.44 -7.19 -14.50
CA ALA A 150 2.47 -6.47 -13.76
C ALA A 150 3.29 -7.41 -12.84
N PHE A 151 2.74 -8.58 -12.48
CA PHE A 151 3.46 -9.67 -11.79
C PHE A 151 4.20 -10.63 -12.74
N ASN A 152 4.30 -10.32 -14.04
CA ASN A 152 4.83 -11.23 -15.07
C ASN A 152 4.05 -12.56 -15.18
N VAL A 153 2.77 -12.54 -14.81
CA VAL A 153 1.83 -13.66 -14.86
C VAL A 153 0.84 -13.43 -16.00
N ARG A 154 0.42 -14.49 -16.67
CA ARG A 154 -0.59 -14.47 -17.73
C ARG A 154 -1.84 -15.25 -17.33
N ILE A 155 -2.97 -14.85 -17.90
CA ILE A 155 -4.24 -15.58 -17.80
C ILE A 155 -4.42 -16.38 -19.09
N ALA A 156 -4.52 -17.70 -18.97
CA ALA A 156 -5.06 -18.56 -20.01
C ALA A 156 -6.60 -18.61 -19.87
N TYR A 157 -7.30 -18.75 -20.98
CA TYR A 157 -8.76 -18.63 -21.03
C TYR A 157 -9.49 -19.94 -21.36
N ASP A 158 -8.76 -20.99 -21.71
CA ASP A 158 -9.37 -22.27 -22.08
C ASP A 158 -8.46 -23.46 -21.71
N PRO A 159 -8.66 -24.06 -20.54
CA PRO A 159 -9.44 -23.57 -19.40
C PRO A 159 -8.86 -22.32 -18.73
N ILE A 160 -9.68 -21.61 -17.95
CA ILE A 160 -9.24 -20.41 -17.22
C ILE A 160 -8.24 -20.81 -16.13
N HIS A 161 -6.98 -20.33 -16.23
CA HIS A 161 -5.94 -20.52 -15.22
C HIS A 161 -4.83 -19.47 -15.33
N LEU A 162 -3.90 -19.48 -14.39
CA LEU A 162 -2.71 -18.63 -14.38
C LEU A 162 -1.48 -19.38 -14.91
N GLU A 163 -0.67 -18.70 -15.72
CA GLU A 163 0.60 -19.18 -16.25
C GLU A 163 1.74 -18.23 -15.86
N GLY A 164 2.82 -18.76 -15.33
CA GLY A 164 4.01 -18.00 -14.91
C GLY A 164 4.77 -18.67 -13.78
N ASP A 165 5.69 -17.93 -13.18
CA ASP A 165 6.41 -18.37 -11.99
C ASP A 165 5.44 -18.54 -10.82
N GLU A 166 5.43 -19.69 -10.15
CA GLU A 166 4.47 -20.00 -9.10
C GLU A 166 4.59 -19.05 -7.90
N LYS A 167 5.79 -18.55 -7.58
CA LYS A 167 5.99 -17.53 -6.54
C LYS A 167 5.24 -16.23 -6.91
N ALA A 168 5.38 -15.80 -8.16
CA ALA A 168 4.69 -14.62 -8.67
C ALA A 168 3.16 -14.81 -8.73
N ILE A 169 2.69 -15.99 -9.11
CA ILE A 169 1.26 -16.36 -9.11
C ILE A 169 0.67 -16.24 -7.70
N ARG A 170 1.34 -16.81 -6.69
CA ARG A 170 0.86 -16.72 -5.30
C ARG A 170 0.82 -15.28 -4.80
N ILE A 171 1.86 -14.48 -5.08
CA ILE A 171 1.87 -13.05 -4.73
C ILE A 171 0.72 -12.31 -5.43
N ALA A 172 0.46 -12.59 -6.71
CA ALA A 172 -0.64 -11.98 -7.44
C ALA A 172 -2.01 -12.34 -6.84
N LEU A 173 -2.23 -13.61 -6.50
CA LEU A 173 -3.45 -14.07 -5.85
C LEU A 173 -3.64 -13.44 -4.47
N VAL A 174 -2.61 -13.40 -3.62
CA VAL A 174 -2.67 -12.69 -2.32
C VAL A 174 -3.09 -11.23 -2.53
N THR A 175 -2.46 -10.55 -3.50
CA THR A 175 -2.78 -9.16 -3.80
C THR A 175 -4.24 -9.01 -4.24
N LEU A 176 -4.73 -9.87 -5.12
CA LEU A 176 -6.12 -9.85 -5.57
C LEU A 176 -7.10 -10.06 -4.40
N TYR A 177 -6.91 -11.11 -3.63
CA TYR A 177 -7.80 -11.40 -2.50
C TYR A 177 -7.73 -10.34 -1.40
N TRP A 178 -6.55 -9.77 -1.14
CA TRP A 178 -6.40 -8.66 -0.21
C TRP A 178 -7.12 -7.39 -0.70
N LEU A 179 -7.04 -7.07 -1.99
CA LEU A 179 -7.78 -5.94 -2.58
C LEU A 179 -9.29 -6.16 -2.59
N ALA A 180 -9.76 -7.40 -2.57
CA ALA A 180 -11.18 -7.73 -2.48
C ALA A 180 -11.73 -7.56 -1.06
N ALA A 181 -11.10 -8.18 -0.06
CA ALA A 181 -11.63 -8.32 1.29
C ALA A 181 -10.92 -7.46 2.35
N GLY A 182 -9.65 -7.05 2.12
CA GLY A 182 -8.89 -6.20 3.03
C GLY A 182 -8.74 -6.73 4.46
N GLY A 183 -8.88 -8.04 4.66
CA GLY A 183 -8.88 -8.66 5.99
C GLY A 183 -10.19 -8.47 6.77
N HIS A 184 -11.20 -7.82 6.18
CA HIS A 184 -12.50 -7.62 6.84
C HIS A 184 -13.24 -8.94 7.11
N THR A 185 -13.10 -9.91 6.21
CA THR A 185 -13.71 -11.23 6.33
C THR A 185 -12.79 -12.29 5.75
N TRP A 186 -12.88 -13.50 6.32
CA TRP A 186 -12.20 -14.66 5.76
C TRP A 186 -12.92 -15.13 4.49
N VAL A 187 -12.16 -15.39 3.44
CA VAL A 187 -12.69 -15.64 2.08
C VAL A 187 -12.30 -17.01 1.50
N PHE A 188 -11.71 -17.86 2.31
CA PHE A 188 -11.20 -19.18 1.91
C PHE A 188 -12.06 -20.27 2.58
N ASP A 189 -13.04 -20.80 1.84
CA ASP A 189 -14.03 -21.72 2.40
C ASP A 189 -13.43 -23.08 2.82
N ASP A 190 -12.37 -23.55 2.12
CA ASP A 190 -11.73 -24.84 2.35
C ASP A 190 -10.53 -24.79 3.32
N VAL A 191 -10.24 -23.62 3.88
CA VAL A 191 -9.11 -23.43 4.80
C VAL A 191 -9.60 -22.73 6.06
N ASP A 192 -9.42 -23.38 7.21
CA ASP A 192 -9.72 -22.75 8.49
C ASP A 192 -8.77 -21.58 8.77
N GLN A 193 -9.34 -20.44 9.19
CA GLN A 193 -8.57 -19.20 9.41
C GLN A 193 -7.54 -19.37 10.53
N GLN A 194 -7.91 -20.03 11.63
CA GLN A 194 -7.00 -20.23 12.76
C GLN A 194 -5.85 -21.16 12.37
N MET A 195 -6.13 -22.22 11.61
CA MET A 195 -5.10 -23.11 11.07
C MET A 195 -4.10 -22.35 10.19
N ALA A 196 -4.57 -21.45 9.34
CA ALA A 196 -3.71 -20.63 8.49
C ALA A 196 -2.86 -19.62 9.31
N HIS A 197 -3.42 -19.03 10.37
CA HIS A 197 -2.68 -18.21 11.33
C HIS A 197 -1.56 -18.98 12.01
N ASP A 198 -1.87 -20.15 12.53
CA ASP A 198 -0.92 -20.98 13.27
C ASP A 198 0.21 -21.48 12.34
N ALA A 199 -0.13 -21.87 11.11
CA ALA A 199 0.85 -22.26 10.09
C ALA A 199 1.77 -21.07 9.71
N PHE A 200 1.23 -19.87 9.58
CA PHE A 200 2.03 -18.68 9.33
C PHE A 200 3.01 -18.39 10.50
N ASP A 201 2.53 -18.45 11.73
CA ASP A 201 3.37 -18.24 12.92
C ASP A 201 4.46 -19.32 13.04
N CYS A 202 4.15 -20.58 12.69
CA CYS A 202 5.14 -21.63 12.60
C CYS A 202 6.19 -21.36 11.53
N ALA A 203 5.78 -20.88 10.34
CA ALA A 203 6.70 -20.50 9.27
C ALA A 203 7.61 -19.33 9.70
N VAL A 204 7.07 -18.28 10.32
CA VAL A 204 7.86 -17.15 10.84
C VAL A 204 8.96 -17.65 11.79
N LYS A 205 8.62 -18.56 12.72
CA LYS A 205 9.58 -19.14 13.67
C LYS A 205 10.61 -20.03 12.96
N ALA A 206 10.16 -20.91 12.05
CA ALA A 206 11.04 -21.85 11.34
C ALA A 206 12.07 -21.11 10.46
N TYR A 207 11.66 -20.02 9.82
CA TYR A 207 12.54 -19.18 9.00
C TYR A 207 13.31 -18.12 9.79
N GLN A 208 13.18 -18.09 11.12
CA GLN A 208 13.86 -17.11 11.99
C GLN A 208 13.59 -15.66 11.58
N LEU A 209 12.34 -15.36 11.25
CA LEU A 209 11.89 -14.01 10.92
C LEU A 209 11.39 -13.28 12.17
N GLU A 210 11.38 -11.93 12.11
CA GLU A 210 10.77 -11.11 13.17
C GLU A 210 9.26 -11.37 13.27
N GLU A 211 8.73 -11.20 14.48
CA GLU A 211 7.28 -11.25 14.69
C GLU A 211 6.62 -10.10 13.90
N PRO A 212 5.69 -10.41 12.99
CA PRO A 212 5.01 -9.42 12.19
C PRO A 212 4.02 -8.59 13.03
N ASN A 213 3.76 -7.36 12.58
CA ASN A 213 2.59 -6.64 13.07
C ASN A 213 1.28 -7.32 12.62
N LEU A 214 0.16 -6.91 13.21
CA LEU A 214 -1.15 -7.52 12.95
C LEU A 214 -1.50 -7.55 11.45
N LEU A 215 -1.29 -6.44 10.74
CA LEU A 215 -1.62 -6.34 9.32
C LEU A 215 -0.76 -7.29 8.46
N THR A 216 0.52 -7.33 8.71
CA THR A 216 1.46 -8.22 8.00
C THR A 216 1.13 -9.69 8.30
N ARG A 217 0.71 -10.00 9.53
CA ARG A 217 0.25 -11.33 9.92
C ARG A 217 -0.99 -11.75 9.14
N GLU A 218 -2.00 -10.88 9.02
CA GLU A 218 -3.22 -11.16 8.24
C GLU A 218 -2.90 -11.42 6.76
N ILE A 219 -2.07 -10.58 6.13
CA ILE A 219 -1.66 -10.79 4.73
C ILE A 219 -0.87 -12.10 4.58
N GLY A 220 0.01 -12.41 5.54
CA GLY A 220 0.74 -13.67 5.58
C GLY A 220 -0.17 -14.88 5.72
N THR A 221 -1.26 -14.76 6.48
CA THR A 221 -2.29 -15.81 6.62
C THR A 221 -2.99 -16.07 5.28
N TYR A 222 -3.32 -15.02 4.51
CA TYR A 222 -3.81 -15.17 3.13
C TYR A 222 -2.80 -15.90 2.23
N MET A 223 -1.50 -15.62 2.41
CA MET A 223 -0.44 -16.31 1.66
C MET A 223 -0.42 -17.81 1.97
N ILE A 224 -0.58 -18.20 3.24
CA ILE A 224 -0.65 -19.62 3.64
C ILE A 224 -1.89 -20.29 3.02
N ALA A 225 -3.07 -19.67 3.13
CA ALA A 225 -4.29 -20.22 2.55
C ALA A 225 -4.17 -20.41 1.03
N ILE A 226 -3.66 -19.42 0.30
CA ILE A 226 -3.46 -19.51 -1.14
C ILE A 226 -2.40 -20.59 -1.47
N SER A 227 -1.33 -20.67 -0.70
CA SER A 227 -0.32 -21.72 -0.88
C SER A 227 -0.91 -23.11 -0.66
N TYR A 228 -1.81 -23.27 0.32
CA TYR A 228 -2.55 -24.51 0.53
C TYR A 228 -3.34 -24.92 -0.73
N TYR A 229 -4.20 -24.02 -1.27
CA TYR A 229 -4.96 -24.31 -2.51
C TYR A 229 -4.04 -24.69 -3.68
N ARG A 230 -2.92 -24.00 -3.84
CA ARG A 230 -1.98 -24.27 -4.94
C ARG A 230 -1.30 -25.61 -4.78
N VAL A 231 -0.84 -25.94 -3.58
CA VAL A 231 -0.22 -27.23 -3.28
C VAL A 231 -1.21 -28.39 -3.47
N MET A 232 -2.46 -28.22 -2.99
CA MET A 232 -3.51 -29.24 -3.18
C MET A 232 -3.86 -29.48 -4.64
N GLN A 233 -3.64 -28.52 -5.52
CA GLN A 233 -3.80 -28.64 -6.98
C GLN A 233 -2.53 -29.20 -7.68
N GLY A 234 -1.49 -29.56 -6.93
CA GLY A 234 -0.21 -29.98 -7.48
C GLY A 234 0.60 -28.84 -8.12
N LYS A 235 0.26 -27.58 -7.85
CA LYS A 235 0.99 -26.39 -8.30
C LYS A 235 2.07 -26.04 -7.29
N ILE A 236 3.21 -26.71 -7.45
CA ILE A 236 4.36 -26.62 -6.55
C ILE A 236 5.37 -25.61 -7.11
N ILE A 237 6.05 -24.89 -6.23
CA ILE A 237 7.18 -24.05 -6.62
C ILE A 237 8.32 -24.96 -7.08
N GLU A 238 8.84 -24.70 -8.28
CA GLU A 238 9.93 -25.47 -8.87
C GLU A 238 11.30 -24.91 -8.44
N GLU A 239 12.34 -25.74 -8.58
CA GLU A 239 13.74 -25.29 -8.41
C GLU A 239 14.03 -24.15 -9.42
N ASP A 240 14.71 -23.12 -8.94
CA ASP A 240 15.02 -21.92 -9.72
C ASP A 240 16.45 -21.50 -9.42
N ASP A 241 17.31 -21.57 -10.43
CA ASP A 241 18.73 -21.24 -10.33
C ASP A 241 18.95 -19.80 -9.83
N ARG A 242 18.02 -18.89 -10.11
CA ARG A 242 18.06 -17.51 -9.63
C ARG A 242 17.94 -17.42 -8.10
N MET A 243 17.32 -18.40 -7.46
CA MET A 243 17.23 -18.53 -6.01
C MET A 243 18.58 -18.90 -5.37
N SER A 244 19.55 -19.43 -6.12
CA SER A 244 20.89 -19.76 -5.62
C SER A 244 21.66 -18.55 -5.08
N LEU A 245 21.25 -17.33 -5.47
CA LEU A 245 21.74 -16.08 -4.89
C LEU A 245 21.49 -16.01 -3.36
N ILE A 246 20.40 -16.63 -2.88
CA ILE A 246 20.00 -16.60 -1.47
C ILE A 246 20.64 -17.82 -0.78
N ARG A 247 21.73 -17.61 -0.06
CA ARG A 247 22.53 -18.66 0.60
C ARG A 247 21.96 -19.02 1.98
N TYR A 248 20.65 -19.22 2.05
CA TYR A 248 19.95 -19.54 3.28
C TYR A 248 19.72 -21.05 3.43
N LEU A 249 19.87 -21.59 4.64
CA LEU A 249 19.55 -22.98 4.92
C LEU A 249 18.06 -23.08 5.27
N TYR A 250 17.27 -23.55 4.30
CA TYR A 250 15.82 -23.65 4.48
C TYR A 250 15.42 -24.77 5.43
N PRO A 251 14.45 -24.54 6.31
CA PRO A 251 13.90 -25.59 7.17
C PRO A 251 13.11 -26.62 6.36
N ASP A 252 12.81 -27.76 7.01
CA ASP A 252 11.93 -28.77 6.43
C ASP A 252 10.53 -28.18 6.19
N LEU A 253 9.96 -28.44 5.02
CA LEU A 253 8.65 -27.96 4.63
C LEU A 253 7.52 -28.38 5.60
N THR A 254 7.62 -29.59 6.16
CA THR A 254 6.65 -30.09 7.13
C THR A 254 6.59 -29.24 8.39
N ASN A 255 7.70 -28.62 8.80
CA ASN A 255 7.75 -27.72 9.96
C ASN A 255 7.16 -26.33 9.67
N THR A 256 6.93 -25.99 8.40
CA THR A 256 6.43 -24.69 7.98
C THR A 256 4.93 -24.67 7.69
N TYR A 257 4.37 -25.79 7.26
CA TYR A 257 2.94 -25.89 6.91
C TYR A 257 2.11 -26.68 7.93
N LEU A 258 2.73 -27.56 8.71
CA LEU A 258 1.98 -28.48 9.55
C LEU A 258 2.01 -28.04 11.01
N VAL A 259 0.92 -27.48 11.44
CA VAL A 259 0.62 -27.29 12.86
C VAL A 259 0.19 -28.62 13.47
N ALA A 260 0.44 -28.80 14.76
CA ALA A 260 0.31 -30.08 15.44
C ALA A 260 -1.13 -30.66 15.55
N ASP A 261 -2.16 -29.88 15.19
CA ASP A 261 -3.55 -30.33 15.35
C ASP A 261 -4.10 -31.00 14.10
N PHE A 262 -4.65 -32.19 14.30
CA PHE A 262 -5.15 -33.10 13.27
C PHE A 262 -6.57 -32.73 12.83
N THR A 263 -6.72 -31.75 11.97
CA THR A 263 -7.95 -31.56 11.19
C THR A 263 -7.92 -32.43 9.93
N GLU A 264 -9.08 -32.73 9.32
CA GLU A 264 -9.14 -33.46 8.05
C GLU A 264 -8.30 -32.77 6.96
N ASP A 265 -8.29 -31.44 6.93
CA ASP A 265 -7.51 -30.65 5.99
C ASP A 265 -6.00 -30.81 6.18
N SER A 266 -5.51 -30.87 7.42
CA SER A 266 -4.09 -31.12 7.68
C SER A 266 -3.67 -32.55 7.30
N ILE A 267 -4.57 -33.52 7.37
CA ILE A 267 -4.31 -34.90 6.91
C ILE A 267 -4.14 -34.93 5.39
N ASN A 268 -5.02 -34.24 4.65
CA ASN A 268 -4.96 -34.16 3.20
C ASN A 268 -3.68 -33.42 2.73
N LEU A 269 -3.33 -32.34 3.39
CA LEU A 269 -2.09 -31.61 3.12
C LEU A 269 -0.85 -32.48 3.38
N ARG A 270 -0.82 -33.21 4.50
CA ARG A 270 0.28 -34.16 4.81
C ARG A 270 0.42 -35.24 3.74
N ALA A 271 -0.70 -35.83 3.31
CA ALA A 271 -0.70 -36.85 2.27
C ALA A 271 -0.18 -36.30 0.94
N THR A 272 -0.53 -35.07 0.59
CA THR A 272 -0.03 -34.39 -0.62
C THR A 272 1.47 -34.08 -0.49
N LEU A 273 1.91 -33.51 0.63
CA LEU A 273 3.33 -33.18 0.86
C LEU A 273 4.21 -34.43 0.89
N ALA A 274 3.70 -35.56 1.42
CA ALA A 274 4.41 -36.84 1.46
C ALA A 274 4.65 -37.45 0.06
N GLN A 275 3.95 -36.99 -0.99
CA GLN A 275 4.16 -37.41 -2.37
C GLN A 275 5.23 -36.59 -3.07
N LEU A 276 5.66 -35.47 -2.50
CA LEU A 276 6.68 -34.62 -3.09
C LEU A 276 8.07 -35.24 -2.97
N SER A 277 8.87 -35.10 -4.00
CA SER A 277 10.29 -35.44 -3.94
C SER A 277 11.04 -34.50 -2.98
N PRO A 278 12.19 -34.92 -2.44
CA PRO A 278 13.02 -34.03 -1.61
C PRO A 278 13.43 -32.72 -2.31
N ALA A 279 13.58 -32.72 -3.62
CA ALA A 279 13.88 -31.52 -4.41
C ALA A 279 12.68 -30.56 -4.43
N GLN A 280 11.47 -31.08 -4.66
CA GLN A 280 10.24 -30.29 -4.59
C GLN A 280 9.98 -29.72 -3.18
N CYS A 281 10.21 -30.51 -2.13
CA CYS A 281 10.09 -29.99 -0.76
C CYS A 281 11.06 -28.83 -0.48
N ARG A 282 12.31 -28.92 -0.93
CA ARG A 282 13.29 -27.83 -0.80
C ARG A 282 12.87 -26.60 -1.60
N ALA A 283 12.45 -26.78 -2.85
CA ALA A 283 12.03 -25.69 -3.71
C ALA A 283 10.80 -24.96 -3.14
N GLU A 284 9.81 -25.70 -2.64
CA GLU A 284 8.62 -25.16 -2.00
C GLU A 284 8.98 -24.39 -0.72
N SER A 285 9.86 -24.92 0.14
CA SER A 285 10.34 -24.24 1.34
C SER A 285 11.12 -22.95 0.99
N ALA A 286 12.02 -23.03 -0.01
CA ALA A 286 12.76 -21.87 -0.48
C ALA A 286 11.83 -20.79 -1.05
N GLY A 287 10.83 -21.19 -1.84
CA GLY A 287 9.86 -20.28 -2.42
C GLY A 287 8.97 -19.62 -1.39
N LEU A 288 8.51 -20.35 -0.36
CA LEU A 288 7.73 -19.77 0.74
C LEU A 288 8.58 -18.75 1.52
N TYR A 289 9.83 -19.09 1.86
CA TYR A 289 10.75 -18.14 2.47
C TYR A 289 10.92 -16.90 1.61
N PHE A 290 11.13 -17.07 0.30
CA PHE A 290 11.27 -15.95 -0.64
C PHE A 290 10.07 -15.02 -0.59
N VAL A 291 8.86 -15.55 -0.64
CA VAL A 291 7.64 -14.74 -0.61
C VAL A 291 7.46 -14.03 0.73
N MET A 292 7.81 -14.66 1.85
CA MET A 292 7.74 -14.04 3.18
C MET A 292 8.81 -12.98 3.39
N LYS A 293 10.03 -13.20 2.91
CA LYS A 293 11.17 -12.31 3.13
C LYS A 293 11.24 -11.17 2.12
N TYR A 294 10.85 -11.44 0.87
CA TYR A 294 11.03 -10.53 -0.25
C TYR A 294 9.72 -10.20 -0.97
N GLY A 295 8.59 -10.73 -0.52
CA GLY A 295 7.27 -10.50 -1.11
C GLY A 295 6.67 -9.13 -0.79
N PRO A 296 5.34 -8.98 -0.96
CA PRO A 296 4.66 -7.69 -0.82
C PRO A 296 4.76 -7.05 0.57
N MET A 297 4.88 -7.88 1.59
CA MET A 297 5.02 -7.47 3.00
C MET A 297 6.26 -8.13 3.58
N PRO A 298 7.45 -7.62 3.23
CA PRO A 298 8.70 -8.28 3.56
C PRO A 298 8.92 -8.32 5.08
N LEU A 299 9.17 -9.50 5.61
CA LEU A 299 9.55 -9.71 6.99
C LEU A 299 11.07 -9.56 7.14
N LYS A 300 11.48 -8.88 8.20
CA LYS A 300 12.89 -8.79 8.57
C LYS A 300 13.34 -10.10 9.21
N SER A 301 14.64 -10.36 9.19
CA SER A 301 15.22 -11.48 9.94
C SER A 301 15.18 -11.15 11.42
N LYS A 302 14.96 -12.16 12.26
CA LYS A 302 15.01 -11.99 13.71
C LYS A 302 16.41 -11.56 14.11
N GLU A 303 16.54 -10.41 14.76
CA GLU A 303 17.80 -9.94 15.30
C GLU A 303 18.31 -10.91 16.35
N GLN A 304 19.51 -11.43 16.14
CA GLN A 304 20.23 -12.24 17.13
C GLN A 304 21.55 -11.54 17.44
N PHE A 305 21.73 -11.11 18.68
CA PHE A 305 23.03 -10.60 19.17
C PHE A 305 23.67 -9.53 18.25
N ASP A 306 23.06 -8.37 18.14
CA ASP A 306 23.56 -7.21 17.36
C ASP A 306 23.72 -7.39 15.83
N ILE A 307 23.16 -8.45 15.26
CA ILE A 307 23.13 -8.64 13.81
C ILE A 307 22.00 -7.77 13.21
N THR A 308 22.35 -6.71 12.52
CA THR A 308 21.41 -5.86 11.79
C THR A 308 20.93 -6.55 10.52
N GLU A 309 19.78 -6.13 9.97
CA GLU A 309 19.27 -6.64 8.69
C GLU A 309 20.32 -6.49 7.56
N CYS A 310 21.11 -5.43 7.59
CA CYS A 310 22.20 -5.18 6.64
C CYS A 310 23.26 -6.33 6.67
N MET A 311 23.63 -6.80 7.87
CA MET A 311 24.57 -7.92 8.04
C MET A 311 23.96 -9.26 7.58
N VAL A 312 22.66 -9.42 7.69
CA VAL A 312 21.95 -10.59 7.15
C VAL A 312 22.08 -10.64 5.63
N TYR A 313 21.91 -9.50 4.95
CA TYR A 313 22.14 -9.44 3.50
C TYR A 313 23.59 -9.68 3.12
N GLU A 314 24.55 -9.09 3.84
CA GLU A 314 25.98 -9.33 3.62
C GLU A 314 26.33 -10.83 3.70
N ARG A 315 25.73 -11.54 4.67
CA ARG A 315 25.99 -12.95 4.90
C ARG A 315 25.28 -13.88 3.90
N TYR A 316 24.01 -13.64 3.63
CA TYR A 316 23.18 -14.57 2.89
C TYR A 316 22.90 -14.16 1.43
N VAL A 317 23.08 -12.88 1.08
CA VAL A 317 22.84 -12.36 -0.27
C VAL A 317 23.91 -11.32 -0.63
N PRO A 318 25.21 -11.66 -0.53
CA PRO A 318 26.31 -10.69 -0.62
C PRO A 318 26.34 -9.92 -1.94
N GLU A 319 25.96 -10.52 -3.05
CA GLU A 319 25.94 -9.85 -4.35
C GLU A 319 24.95 -8.68 -4.36
N VAL A 320 23.77 -8.86 -3.78
CA VAL A 320 22.77 -7.77 -3.59
C VAL A 320 23.28 -6.73 -2.61
N TYR A 321 23.87 -7.19 -1.50
CA TYR A 321 24.45 -6.28 -0.50
C TYR A 321 25.49 -5.34 -1.13
N HIS A 322 26.47 -5.88 -1.86
CA HIS A 322 27.50 -5.08 -2.51
C HIS A 322 26.92 -4.18 -3.60
N PHE A 323 26.01 -4.68 -4.43
CA PHE A 323 25.36 -3.89 -5.49
C PHE A 323 24.64 -2.64 -4.91
N VAL A 324 23.83 -2.82 -3.87
CA VAL A 324 23.09 -1.72 -3.22
C VAL A 324 24.04 -0.75 -2.52
N ARG A 325 25.07 -1.26 -1.81
CA ARG A 325 26.08 -0.43 -1.15
C ARG A 325 26.80 0.45 -2.16
N HIS A 326 27.33 -0.14 -3.23
CA HIS A 326 28.03 0.61 -4.28
C HIS A 326 27.10 1.58 -5.00
N PHE A 327 25.81 1.24 -5.19
CA PHE A 327 24.83 2.19 -5.73
C PHE A 327 24.71 3.43 -4.86
N LEU A 328 24.52 3.26 -3.55
CA LEU A 328 24.36 4.38 -2.61
C LEU A 328 25.63 5.23 -2.47
N GLU A 329 26.81 4.60 -2.50
CA GLU A 329 28.09 5.28 -2.42
C GLU A 329 28.43 6.10 -3.69
N ARG A 330 27.97 5.62 -4.88
CA ARG A 330 28.24 6.28 -6.17
C ARG A 330 27.14 7.22 -6.63
N THR A 331 26.01 7.23 -5.94
CA THR A 331 24.96 8.22 -6.22
C THR A 331 25.54 9.62 -6.02
N PRO A 332 25.44 10.55 -7.00
CA PRO A 332 26.14 11.84 -6.98
C PRO A 332 25.69 12.79 -5.86
N ILE A 333 24.66 12.41 -5.12
CA ILE A 333 24.10 13.15 -3.99
C ILE A 333 24.28 12.31 -2.73
N ASP A 334 24.94 12.85 -1.72
CA ASP A 334 24.87 12.31 -0.37
C ASP A 334 23.43 12.46 0.14
N ILE A 335 22.65 11.40 -0.06
CA ILE A 335 21.20 11.37 0.17
C ILE A 335 20.88 11.73 1.62
N GLN A 336 21.63 11.16 2.56
CA GLN A 336 21.39 11.37 3.99
C GLN A 336 21.64 12.83 4.37
N ARG A 337 22.74 13.40 3.92
CA ARG A 337 23.09 14.79 4.21
C ARG A 337 22.23 15.80 3.46
N TYR A 338 21.98 15.56 2.16
CA TYR A 338 21.19 16.47 1.32
C TYR A 338 19.73 16.55 1.77
N LEU A 339 19.11 15.39 2.06
CA LEU A 339 17.71 15.33 2.47
C LEU A 339 17.54 15.51 3.99
N LYS A 340 18.63 15.55 4.77
CA LYS A 340 18.61 15.62 6.24
C LYS A 340 17.75 14.52 6.87
N ILE A 341 17.78 13.33 6.28
CA ILE A 341 17.04 12.17 6.81
C ILE A 341 17.77 11.55 7.99
N SER A 342 17.02 10.96 8.92
CA SER A 342 17.59 10.22 10.05
C SER A 342 18.22 8.91 9.61
N ASP A 343 19.13 8.36 10.44
CA ASP A 343 19.73 7.04 10.21
C ASP A 343 18.66 5.96 10.03
N LYS A 344 17.56 6.04 10.77
CA LYS A 344 16.42 5.12 10.63
C LYS A 344 15.85 5.13 9.22
N VAL A 345 15.58 6.32 8.65
CA VAL A 345 15.03 6.44 7.29
C VAL A 345 16.03 5.95 6.25
N TYR A 346 17.33 6.21 6.47
CA TYR A 346 18.38 5.73 5.59
C TYR A 346 18.49 4.20 5.59
N HIS A 347 18.41 3.57 6.76
CA HIS A 347 18.38 2.10 6.87
C HIS A 347 17.13 1.48 6.22
N GLU A 348 15.97 2.11 6.36
CA GLU A 348 14.76 1.64 5.67
C GLU A 348 14.89 1.76 4.14
N LEU A 349 15.55 2.81 3.62
CA LEU A 349 15.88 2.90 2.20
C LEU A 349 16.81 1.76 1.75
N GLN A 350 17.87 1.47 2.52
CA GLN A 350 18.76 0.36 2.22
C GLN A 350 17.99 -0.97 2.16
N ASN A 351 17.17 -1.25 3.17
CA ASN A 351 16.36 -2.46 3.23
C ASN A 351 15.40 -2.56 2.04
N ALA A 352 14.73 -1.47 1.67
CA ALA A 352 13.88 -1.43 0.49
C ALA A 352 14.64 -1.75 -0.80
N LEU A 353 15.85 -1.20 -0.96
CA LEU A 353 16.71 -1.49 -2.12
C LEU A 353 17.17 -2.96 -2.13
N PHE A 354 17.52 -3.54 -0.99
CA PHE A 354 17.87 -4.96 -0.89
C PHE A 354 16.71 -5.86 -1.32
N VAL A 355 15.51 -5.64 -0.75
CA VAL A 355 14.29 -6.40 -1.10
C VAL A 355 13.98 -6.30 -2.58
N VAL A 356 13.97 -5.07 -3.11
CA VAL A 356 13.64 -4.81 -4.51
C VAL A 356 14.66 -5.44 -5.46
N THR A 357 15.96 -5.34 -5.16
CA THR A 357 17.00 -5.96 -5.99
C THR A 357 16.87 -7.47 -6.04
N THR A 358 16.62 -8.10 -4.88
CA THR A 358 16.41 -9.55 -4.80
C THR A 358 15.16 -9.97 -5.57
N ASN A 359 14.05 -9.24 -5.42
CA ASN A 359 12.81 -9.48 -6.19
C ASN A 359 13.05 -9.41 -7.70
N ILE A 360 13.72 -8.35 -8.15
CA ILE A 360 13.97 -8.14 -9.57
C ILE A 360 14.88 -9.23 -10.12
N HIS A 361 15.89 -9.66 -9.38
CA HIS A 361 16.76 -10.75 -9.82
C HIS A 361 15.98 -12.06 -9.99
N VAL A 362 15.14 -12.42 -9.01
CA VAL A 362 14.43 -13.71 -9.02
C VAL A 362 13.19 -13.69 -9.92
N LEU A 363 12.39 -12.62 -9.90
CA LEU A 363 11.09 -12.56 -10.60
C LEU A 363 11.07 -11.62 -11.82
N GLY A 364 12.17 -10.92 -12.09
CA GLY A 364 12.27 -9.98 -13.21
C GLY A 364 11.51 -8.66 -13.02
N ASN A 365 10.90 -8.42 -11.86
CA ASN A 365 10.15 -7.21 -11.56
C ASN A 365 10.12 -6.90 -10.05
N ASP A 366 9.82 -5.66 -9.71
CA ASP A 366 9.58 -5.23 -8.32
C ASP A 366 8.17 -5.61 -7.86
N MET A 367 8.02 -6.78 -7.27
CA MET A 367 6.75 -7.31 -6.80
C MET A 367 6.18 -6.52 -5.62
N THR A 368 7.03 -5.92 -4.79
CA THR A 368 6.62 -5.12 -3.63
C THR A 368 5.83 -3.88 -4.06
N SER A 369 6.36 -3.14 -5.05
CA SER A 369 5.65 -1.98 -5.60
C SER A 369 4.37 -2.37 -6.33
N VAL A 370 4.37 -3.47 -7.08
CA VAL A 370 3.19 -3.95 -7.83
C VAL A 370 2.08 -4.36 -6.88
N ALA A 371 2.39 -5.10 -5.82
CA ALA A 371 1.42 -5.55 -4.82
C ALA A 371 0.84 -4.39 -4.01
N SER A 372 1.62 -3.34 -3.77
CA SER A 372 1.11 -2.12 -3.13
C SER A 372 0.37 -1.23 -4.12
N HIS A 373 -0.87 -1.63 -4.45
CA HIS A 373 -1.71 -0.87 -5.40
C HIS A 373 -1.85 0.61 -5.03
N GLN A 374 -1.98 0.94 -3.75
CA GLN A 374 -2.02 2.33 -3.25
C GLN A 374 -0.71 3.07 -3.52
N LEU A 375 0.43 2.40 -3.37
CA LEU A 375 1.73 2.97 -3.69
C LEU A 375 1.83 3.25 -5.20
N MET A 376 1.39 2.33 -6.04
CA MET A 376 1.39 2.52 -7.50
C MET A 376 0.54 3.71 -7.93
N GLU A 377 -0.65 3.90 -7.36
CA GLU A 377 -1.49 5.07 -7.63
C GLU A 377 -0.79 6.35 -7.16
N ARG A 378 -0.19 6.36 -5.98
CA ARG A 378 0.58 7.50 -5.47
C ARG A 378 1.78 7.83 -6.37
N LEU A 379 2.51 6.81 -6.85
CA LEU A 379 3.64 7.01 -7.77
C LEU A 379 3.22 7.64 -9.10
N LYS A 380 2.00 7.41 -9.58
CA LYS A 380 1.47 8.08 -10.78
C LYS A 380 1.26 9.58 -10.57
N LEU A 381 0.98 10.01 -9.34
CA LEU A 381 0.79 11.42 -8.99
C LEU A 381 2.13 12.17 -8.86
N LEU A 382 3.24 11.46 -8.64
CA LEU A 382 4.56 12.07 -8.53
C LEU A 382 5.01 12.62 -9.89
N ARG A 383 5.67 13.79 -9.87
CA ARG A 383 6.23 14.38 -11.10
C ARG A 383 7.44 13.59 -11.59
N PRO A 384 7.58 13.43 -12.92
CA PRO A 384 8.80 12.91 -13.50
C PRO A 384 9.99 13.82 -13.17
N ASN A 385 11.14 13.21 -12.88
CA ASN A 385 12.42 13.91 -12.69
C ASN A 385 13.47 13.25 -13.60
N GLU A 386 13.65 13.80 -14.78
CA GLU A 386 14.52 13.23 -15.81
C GLU A 386 16.00 13.26 -15.42
N ARG A 387 16.45 14.25 -14.64
CA ARG A 387 17.84 14.29 -14.13
C ARG A 387 18.10 13.16 -13.13
N LEU A 388 17.17 12.95 -12.21
CA LEU A 388 17.25 11.83 -11.27
C LEU A 388 17.24 10.50 -12.02
N ARG A 389 16.35 10.35 -13.00
CA ARG A 389 16.25 9.13 -13.80
C ARG A 389 17.54 8.85 -14.55
N ALA A 390 18.12 9.88 -15.18
CA ALA A 390 19.41 9.76 -15.86
C ALA A 390 20.53 9.40 -14.90
N GLY A 391 20.60 10.03 -13.73
CA GLY A 391 21.61 9.73 -12.71
C GLY A 391 21.49 8.29 -12.20
N VAL A 392 20.30 7.82 -11.87
CA VAL A 392 20.05 6.43 -11.47
C VAL A 392 20.45 5.46 -12.59
N SER A 393 20.05 5.76 -13.84
CA SER A 393 20.43 4.92 -14.99
C SER A 393 21.94 4.83 -15.16
N GLN A 394 22.65 5.96 -15.12
CA GLN A 394 24.12 5.99 -15.26
C GLN A 394 24.82 5.21 -14.14
N THR A 395 24.35 5.34 -12.90
CA THR A 395 24.92 4.61 -11.76
C THR A 395 24.69 3.10 -11.91
N VAL A 396 23.49 2.68 -12.28
CA VAL A 396 23.19 1.26 -12.54
C VAL A 396 24.03 0.72 -13.71
N ASP A 397 24.12 1.45 -14.83
CA ASP A 397 24.93 1.06 -16.00
C ASP A 397 26.40 0.91 -15.65
N TYR A 398 26.93 1.83 -14.83
CA TYR A 398 28.30 1.75 -14.35
C TYR A 398 28.52 0.46 -13.52
N LEU A 399 27.64 0.17 -12.56
CA LEU A 399 27.74 -1.04 -11.74
C LEU A 399 27.65 -2.32 -12.59
N LEU A 400 26.72 -2.38 -13.55
CA LEU A 400 26.58 -3.54 -14.43
C LEU A 400 27.79 -3.75 -15.35
N SER A 401 28.64 -2.74 -15.55
CA SER A 401 29.90 -2.91 -16.27
C SER A 401 30.95 -3.67 -15.46
N GLU A 402 30.82 -3.74 -14.15
CA GLU A 402 31.69 -4.48 -13.25
C GLU A 402 31.37 -6.00 -13.33
N PRO A 403 32.36 -6.90 -13.47
CA PRO A 403 32.14 -8.32 -13.67
C PRO A 403 31.27 -8.99 -12.60
N GLU A 404 31.40 -8.56 -11.35
CA GLU A 404 30.68 -9.12 -10.20
C GLU A 404 29.17 -8.86 -10.24
N PHE A 405 28.71 -7.79 -10.92
CA PHE A 405 27.30 -7.40 -10.99
C PHE A 405 26.61 -7.75 -12.30
N ARG A 406 27.29 -8.41 -13.23
CA ARG A 406 26.71 -8.83 -14.51
C ARG A 406 25.49 -9.74 -14.38
N LEU A 407 25.38 -10.45 -13.26
CA LEU A 407 24.20 -11.27 -12.98
C LEU A 407 22.89 -10.47 -12.97
N PHE A 408 22.95 -9.17 -12.72
CA PHE A 408 21.78 -8.28 -12.71
C PHE A 408 21.50 -7.63 -14.08
N GLU A 409 22.39 -7.76 -15.06
CA GLU A 409 22.26 -7.15 -16.39
C GLU A 409 20.93 -7.47 -17.11
N PRO A 410 20.41 -8.73 -17.08
CA PRO A 410 19.14 -9.05 -17.72
C PRO A 410 17.95 -8.24 -17.20
N ASN A 411 18.06 -7.70 -15.99
CA ASN A 411 16.99 -6.98 -15.29
C ASN A 411 17.25 -5.46 -15.17
N ARG A 412 18.18 -4.94 -15.94
CA ARG A 412 18.62 -3.53 -15.91
C ARG A 412 17.46 -2.54 -15.86
N ASP A 413 16.49 -2.65 -16.77
CA ASP A 413 15.40 -1.69 -16.88
C ASP A 413 14.45 -1.73 -15.69
N ALA A 414 14.24 -2.91 -15.12
CA ALA A 414 13.47 -3.08 -13.89
C ALA A 414 14.18 -2.45 -12.70
N LEU A 415 15.50 -2.63 -12.56
CA LEU A 415 16.33 -2.01 -11.52
C LEU A 415 16.29 -0.48 -11.62
N VAL A 416 16.54 0.08 -12.80
CA VAL A 416 16.50 1.53 -13.02
C VAL A 416 15.14 2.10 -12.66
N LYS A 417 14.05 1.45 -13.09
CA LYS A 417 12.68 1.88 -12.79
C LYS A 417 12.39 1.85 -11.29
N ALA A 418 12.72 0.76 -10.60
CA ALA A 418 12.43 0.58 -9.19
C ALA A 418 13.26 1.54 -8.32
N TYR A 419 14.55 1.65 -8.57
CA TYR A 419 15.46 2.56 -7.86
C TYR A 419 15.06 4.02 -8.08
N TYR A 420 14.72 4.41 -9.32
CA TYR A 420 14.21 5.73 -9.61
C TYR A 420 12.93 6.03 -8.83
N ASN A 421 11.99 5.09 -8.75
CA ASN A 421 10.74 5.29 -8.01
C ASN A 421 10.96 5.47 -6.50
N LEU A 422 11.82 4.64 -5.90
CA LEU A 422 12.18 4.76 -4.47
C LEU A 422 12.88 6.11 -4.19
N MET A 423 13.86 6.46 -5.01
CA MET A 423 14.60 7.72 -4.84
C MET A 423 13.71 8.95 -5.08
N ARG A 424 12.85 8.91 -6.09
CA ARG A 424 11.90 9.98 -6.38
C ARG A 424 10.94 10.22 -5.22
N GLN A 425 10.40 9.16 -4.64
CA GLN A 425 9.50 9.23 -3.50
C GLN A 425 10.20 9.84 -2.27
N LEU A 426 11.42 9.39 -1.98
CA LEU A 426 12.21 9.89 -0.87
C LEU A 426 12.54 11.39 -1.06
N ILE A 427 13.02 11.78 -2.24
CA ILE A 427 13.35 13.17 -2.56
C ILE A 427 12.11 14.06 -2.45
N GLN A 428 10.97 13.64 -2.96
CA GLN A 428 9.75 14.43 -2.86
C GLN A 428 9.34 14.67 -1.41
N GLN A 429 9.50 13.66 -0.56
CA GLN A 429 9.08 13.74 0.85
C GLN A 429 10.04 14.59 1.70
N TYR A 430 11.34 14.53 1.43
CA TYR A 430 12.37 15.11 2.31
C TYR A 430 13.14 16.29 1.70
N ARG A 431 12.87 16.68 0.45
CA ARG A 431 13.59 17.78 -0.19
C ARG A 431 13.39 19.10 0.58
N PRO A 432 14.46 19.81 0.96
CA PRO A 432 14.36 21.07 1.70
C PRO A 432 13.52 22.15 1.01
N ALA A 433 13.57 22.21 -0.34
CA ALA A 433 12.78 23.17 -1.13
C ALA A 433 11.25 22.97 -1.03
N ASN A 434 10.80 21.79 -0.63
CA ASN A 434 9.37 21.50 -0.48
C ASN A 434 8.84 21.81 0.93
N ARG A 435 9.70 22.27 1.85
CA ARG A 435 9.27 22.62 3.21
C ARG A 435 8.44 23.89 3.19
N VAL A 436 7.40 23.91 4.01
CA VAL A 436 6.56 25.08 4.21
C VAL A 436 7.28 26.06 5.12
N LYS A 437 7.55 27.25 4.61
CA LYS A 437 8.18 28.31 5.38
C LYS A 437 7.13 29.08 6.17
N VAL A 438 7.22 29.03 7.48
CA VAL A 438 6.30 29.69 8.40
C VAL A 438 7.00 30.87 9.07
N ALA A 439 6.48 32.06 8.84
CA ALA A 439 6.84 33.24 9.63
C ALA A 439 5.91 33.35 10.84
N LEU A 440 6.49 33.30 12.03
CA LEU A 440 5.77 33.38 13.30
C LEU A 440 5.93 34.80 13.88
N VAL A 441 4.87 35.61 13.72
CA VAL A 441 4.81 37.01 14.21
C VAL A 441 3.98 37.04 15.49
N VAL A 442 4.66 36.89 16.62
CA VAL A 442 4.03 36.75 17.93
C VAL A 442 4.60 37.75 18.91
N GLU A 443 3.84 38.06 19.96
CA GLU A 443 4.34 38.87 21.06
C GLU A 443 5.57 38.22 21.71
N GLN A 444 6.52 39.03 22.18
CA GLN A 444 7.76 38.53 22.81
C GLN A 444 7.53 37.90 24.19
N ASP A 445 6.28 37.68 24.57
CA ASP A 445 5.95 36.95 25.80
C ASP A 445 6.23 35.46 25.62
N TYR A 446 7.26 34.98 26.33
CA TYR A 446 7.88 33.66 26.17
C TYR A 446 6.89 32.48 26.28
N LEU A 447 5.76 32.66 26.96
CA LEU A 447 4.77 31.57 27.15
C LEU A 447 3.67 31.57 26.09
N GLY A 448 3.34 32.70 25.48
CA GLY A 448 2.17 32.85 24.62
C GLY A 448 2.30 32.13 23.25
N TYR A 449 3.50 31.93 22.77
CA TYR A 449 3.74 31.30 21.46
C TYR A 449 4.33 29.87 21.51
N MET A 450 4.70 29.39 22.70
CA MET A 450 5.33 28.07 22.86
C MET A 450 4.47 26.94 22.33
N ASP A 451 3.15 27.04 22.49
CA ASP A 451 2.22 26.02 22.03
C ASP A 451 2.19 25.92 20.50
N VAL A 452 2.14 27.06 19.80
CA VAL A 452 2.13 27.09 18.33
C VAL A 452 3.49 26.72 17.77
N LEU A 453 4.57 27.19 18.40
CA LEU A 453 5.94 26.82 18.02
C LEU A 453 6.12 25.30 18.14
N ALA A 454 5.76 24.72 19.28
CA ALA A 454 5.84 23.29 19.51
C ALA A 454 4.99 22.48 18.52
N ALA A 455 3.79 23.00 18.18
CA ALA A 455 2.94 22.36 17.18
C ALA A 455 3.58 22.34 15.79
N LEU A 456 4.22 23.42 15.37
CA LEU A 456 4.86 23.58 14.06
C LEU A 456 6.20 22.83 13.97
N ASP A 457 7.04 22.89 14.99
CA ASP A 457 8.36 22.23 15.03
C ASP A 457 8.25 20.70 14.97
N ASN A 458 7.12 20.14 15.42
CA ASN A 458 6.88 18.70 15.29
C ASN A 458 6.44 18.26 13.89
N ILE A 459 6.24 19.20 12.96
CA ILE A 459 5.88 18.89 11.56
C ILE A 459 7.15 18.84 10.72
N GLN A 460 7.52 17.67 10.28
CA GLN A 460 8.80 17.37 9.61
C GLN A 460 9.09 18.21 8.36
N TYR A 461 8.05 18.67 7.66
CA TYR A 461 8.14 19.46 6.42
C TYR A 461 7.87 20.96 6.62
N VAL A 462 8.07 21.46 7.82
CA VAL A 462 7.92 22.87 8.17
C VAL A 462 9.28 23.46 8.56
N ASP A 463 9.53 24.70 8.15
CA ASP A 463 10.62 25.54 8.63
C ASP A 463 10.00 26.79 9.28
N VAL A 464 10.16 26.93 10.59
CA VAL A 464 9.64 28.07 11.35
C VAL A 464 10.73 29.11 11.56
N SER A 465 10.38 30.38 11.37
CA SER A 465 11.23 31.51 11.71
C SER A 465 10.43 32.62 12.39
N THR A 466 11.02 33.21 13.41
CA THR A 466 10.49 34.39 14.12
C THR A 466 11.12 35.71 13.64
N SER A 467 11.97 35.65 12.62
CA SER A 467 12.60 36.83 12.01
C SER A 467 11.64 37.58 11.12
N ASP A 468 11.62 38.92 11.19
CA ASP A 468 10.84 39.76 10.29
C ASP A 468 11.23 39.58 8.82
N GLU A 469 12.48 39.20 8.54
CA GLU A 469 12.93 38.91 7.17
C GLU A 469 12.23 37.68 6.58
N ALA A 470 11.80 36.74 7.42
CA ALA A 470 11.08 35.54 6.96
C ALA A 470 9.73 35.84 6.31
N LEU A 471 9.14 37.02 6.59
CA LEU A 471 7.90 37.46 5.95
C LEU A 471 8.02 37.59 4.42
N ARG A 472 9.24 37.83 3.89
CA ARG A 472 9.49 38.04 2.46
C ARG A 472 9.26 36.80 1.62
N ASP A 473 9.49 35.62 2.22
CA ASP A 473 9.42 34.32 1.51
C ASP A 473 8.59 33.28 2.24
N ALA A 474 7.82 33.71 3.27
CA ALA A 474 6.90 32.85 3.98
C ALA A 474 5.77 32.32 3.09
N ASP A 475 5.40 31.06 3.27
CA ASP A 475 4.20 30.46 2.68
C ASP A 475 2.98 30.65 3.62
N LEU A 476 3.25 30.71 4.92
CA LEU A 476 2.26 30.89 5.98
C LEU A 476 2.77 31.92 6.98
N VAL A 477 1.94 32.88 7.32
CA VAL A 477 2.22 33.86 8.39
C VAL A 477 1.27 33.60 9.54
N VAL A 478 1.82 33.17 10.67
CA VAL A 478 1.06 32.92 11.90
C VAL A 478 1.22 34.10 12.85
N THR A 479 0.11 34.72 13.25
CA THR A 479 0.07 35.87 14.18
C THR A 479 -0.81 35.58 15.37
N THR A 480 -0.57 36.23 16.52
CA THR A 480 -1.44 36.15 17.69
C THR A 480 -2.55 37.19 17.70
N ALA A 481 -2.52 38.16 16.78
CA ALA A 481 -3.52 39.21 16.62
C ALA A 481 -3.75 39.51 15.14
N SER A 482 -4.92 40.07 14.82
CA SER A 482 -5.20 40.57 13.48
C SER A 482 -4.47 41.91 13.28
N ILE A 483 -3.31 41.86 12.63
CA ILE A 483 -2.47 43.01 12.32
C ILE A 483 -2.35 43.19 10.81
N THR A 484 -2.10 44.42 10.39
CA THR A 484 -1.71 44.70 9.00
C THR A 484 -0.26 44.26 8.81
N LEU A 485 -0.02 43.31 7.91
CA LEU A 485 1.32 42.85 7.57
C LEU A 485 2.06 43.91 6.77
N PRO A 486 3.41 43.98 6.88
CA PRO A 486 4.24 44.90 6.10
C PRO A 486 4.10 44.67 4.58
N ASP A 487 4.26 45.74 3.77
CA ASP A 487 4.18 45.68 2.31
C ASP A 487 5.20 44.72 1.65
N TYR A 488 6.29 44.41 2.35
CA TYR A 488 7.31 43.45 1.88
C TYR A 488 6.98 41.98 2.16
N THR A 489 5.85 41.72 2.83
CA THR A 489 5.40 40.33 3.05
C THR A 489 5.07 39.66 1.72
N ASN A 490 5.41 38.38 1.59
CA ASN A 490 5.04 37.59 0.42
C ASN A 490 3.52 37.71 0.17
N PRO A 491 3.08 38.26 -0.99
CA PRO A 491 1.67 38.48 -1.27
C PRO A 491 0.86 37.17 -1.39
N GLU A 492 1.51 36.04 -1.61
CA GLU A 492 0.88 34.72 -1.69
C GLU A 492 0.85 34.01 -0.32
N ALA A 493 1.45 34.58 0.71
CA ALA A 493 1.46 33.99 2.02
C ALA A 493 0.04 33.91 2.62
N VAL A 494 -0.31 32.75 3.17
CA VAL A 494 -1.58 32.53 3.85
C VAL A 494 -1.51 33.12 5.27
N PRO A 495 -2.36 34.11 5.64
CA PRO A 495 -2.41 34.58 7.02
C PRO A 495 -3.23 33.65 7.90
N PHE A 496 -2.74 33.38 9.11
CA PHE A 496 -3.42 32.58 10.12
C PHE A 496 -3.30 33.22 11.51
N VAL A 497 -4.44 33.48 12.15
CA VAL A 497 -4.44 34.06 13.48
C VAL A 497 -4.50 32.92 14.52
N TRP A 498 -3.46 32.84 15.34
CA TRP A 498 -3.37 31.91 16.44
C TRP A 498 -4.06 32.46 17.69
N LEU A 499 -4.98 31.71 18.28
CA LEU A 499 -5.68 32.08 19.48
C LEU A 499 -4.97 31.51 20.71
N LEU A 500 -4.71 32.31 21.72
CA LEU A 500 -4.06 31.90 22.98
C LEU A 500 -4.81 30.78 23.73
N ASN A 501 -6.10 30.61 23.47
CA ASN A 501 -6.92 29.52 23.97
C ASN A 501 -7.30 28.53 22.86
N ALA A 502 -6.39 28.26 21.95
CA ALA A 502 -6.62 27.37 20.83
C ALA A 502 -7.13 26.00 21.30
N ASN A 503 -8.22 25.56 20.68
CA ASN A 503 -8.78 24.23 20.89
C ASN A 503 -8.32 23.25 19.80
N SER A 504 -8.70 21.98 19.92
CA SER A 504 -8.33 20.93 18.96
C SER A 504 -8.74 21.25 17.51
N ASP A 505 -9.85 21.97 17.29
CA ASP A 505 -10.28 22.36 15.94
C ASP A 505 -9.37 23.44 15.35
N HIS A 506 -8.81 24.29 16.20
CA HIS A 506 -7.86 25.33 15.77
C HIS A 506 -6.52 24.72 15.34
N TYR A 507 -6.00 23.75 16.10
CA TYR A 507 -4.83 22.95 15.72
C TYR A 507 -5.07 22.18 14.42
N ALA A 508 -6.24 21.56 14.26
CA ALA A 508 -6.58 20.82 13.06
C ALA A 508 -6.61 21.73 11.81
N ARG A 509 -7.12 22.98 11.94
CA ARG A 509 -7.09 23.96 10.84
C ARG A 509 -5.67 24.39 10.49
N LEU A 510 -4.83 24.68 11.46
CA LEU A 510 -3.42 25.01 11.21
C LEU A 510 -2.72 23.87 10.47
N TYR A 511 -2.86 22.64 10.96
CA TYR A 511 -2.28 21.48 10.32
C TYR A 511 -2.80 21.28 8.89
N GLY A 512 -4.11 21.43 8.67
CA GLY A 512 -4.72 21.31 7.34
C GLY A 512 -4.15 22.33 6.35
N ILE A 513 -3.98 23.58 6.75
CA ILE A 513 -3.37 24.62 5.91
C ILE A 513 -1.90 24.29 5.60
N VAL A 514 -1.13 23.94 6.61
CA VAL A 514 0.28 23.56 6.44
C VAL A 514 0.42 22.36 5.51
N HIS A 515 -0.42 21.35 5.66
CA HIS A 515 -0.40 20.17 4.81
C HIS A 515 -0.77 20.49 3.36
N GLU A 516 -1.79 21.32 3.13
CA GLU A 516 -2.19 21.74 1.79
C GLU A 516 -1.10 22.56 1.10
N LEU A 517 -0.47 23.51 1.81
CA LEU A 517 0.66 24.28 1.30
C LEU A 517 1.84 23.37 0.91
N TRP A 518 2.12 22.36 1.72
CA TRP A 518 3.15 21.37 1.41
C TRP A 518 2.81 20.56 0.14
N ILE A 519 1.55 20.13 -0.01
CA ILE A 519 1.08 19.46 -1.23
C ILE A 519 1.25 20.38 -2.45
N GLN A 520 0.84 21.63 -2.36
CA GLN A 520 0.95 22.60 -3.44
C GLN A 520 2.41 22.84 -3.83
N LYS A 521 3.32 23.01 -2.87
CA LYS A 521 4.76 23.13 -3.13
C LYS A 521 5.34 21.86 -3.77
N SER A 522 4.92 20.71 -3.31
CA SER A 522 5.31 19.42 -3.89
C SER A 522 4.82 19.28 -5.35
N HIS A 523 3.76 20.00 -5.73
CA HIS A 523 3.17 19.98 -7.06
C HIS A 523 3.58 21.19 -7.95
N LEU A 524 3.99 22.32 -7.37
CA LEU A 524 4.20 23.59 -8.11
C LEU A 524 5.55 23.73 -8.85
N GLU A 525 6.56 22.93 -8.60
CA GLU A 525 7.86 23.03 -9.28
C GLU A 525 7.80 22.73 -10.80
N LYS A 526 6.89 23.39 -11.54
CA LYS A 526 6.83 23.29 -13.00
C LYS A 526 7.78 24.24 -13.74
N SER A 527 8.27 25.32 -13.12
CA SER A 527 8.89 26.44 -13.83
C SER A 527 10.39 26.65 -13.60
N GLU A 528 11.04 26.03 -12.62
CA GLU A 528 12.42 26.39 -12.24
C GLU A 528 13.52 25.39 -12.66
N LEU A 529 13.19 24.38 -13.47
CA LEU A 529 14.15 23.38 -13.97
C LEU A 529 14.24 23.34 -15.51
N ASN A 530 14.06 24.50 -16.19
CA ASN A 530 14.44 24.67 -17.59
C ASN A 530 15.86 25.20 -17.71
#